data_cbcd5ae7a0f607ca2f5ce105ca7422a8
#
_entry.id   cbcd5ae7a0f607ca2f5ce105ca7422a8
#
_cell.length_a   1.000
_cell.length_b   1.000
_cell.length_c   1.000
_cell.angle_alpha   90.00
_cell.angle_beta   90.00
_cell.angle_gamma   90.00
#
_symmetry.space_group_name_H-M   'P 1'
#
loop_
_entity.id
_entity.type
_entity.pdbx_description
1 polymer ?
#
loop_
_entity_poly.entity_id
_entity_poly.type
_entity_poly.pdbx_seq_one_letter_code
_entity_poly.pdbx_strand_id
1 'polypeptide(L)'
;MKLVIGIVRPERANDVLEALYRAEVRGFSMGRVQGHGGELDRVETYRGTTVKMGLSEKVRFEIAVSDAFVQPTIDALCESGRTDEVGDGKIFVVPLERVVRIRTGETDDLAVTPVAKS
;
A
#
# COMPACT_ATOMS: atom_id res chain seq x y z
N MET A 1 -10.94 11.53 6.70
CA MET A 1 -9.95 11.18 5.65
C MET A 1 -8.78 10.43 6.26
N LYS A 2 -8.36 9.41 5.59
CA LYS A 2 -7.22 8.60 6.03
C LYS A 2 -6.28 8.34 4.87
N LEU A 3 -5.01 8.16 5.19
CA LEU A 3 -4.03 7.61 4.26
C LEU A 3 -3.90 6.13 4.57
N VAL A 4 -4.26 5.29 3.62
CA VAL A 4 -4.08 3.85 3.70
C VAL A 4 -2.79 3.52 2.97
N ILE A 5 -1.83 2.96 3.69
CA ILE A 5 -0.55 2.54 3.12
C ILE A 5 -0.55 1.02 3.13
N GLY A 6 -0.43 0.42 1.95
CA GLY A 6 -0.36 -1.04 1.83
C GLY A 6 0.99 -1.47 1.30
N ILE A 7 1.66 -2.36 2.01
CA ILE A 7 2.93 -2.94 1.57
C ILE A 7 2.64 -4.38 1.18
N VAL A 8 2.86 -4.72 -0.08
CA VAL A 8 2.53 -6.05 -0.61
C VAL A 8 3.71 -6.64 -1.37
N ARG A 9 3.64 -7.94 -1.62
CA ARG A 9 4.64 -8.62 -2.47
C ARG A 9 4.55 -8.10 -3.90
N PRO A 10 5.67 -7.96 -4.61
CA PRO A 10 5.65 -7.46 -6.00
C PRO A 10 4.77 -8.30 -6.92
N GLU A 11 4.76 -9.62 -6.76
CA GLU A 11 3.96 -10.52 -7.58
C GLU A 11 2.45 -10.39 -7.35
N ARG A 12 2.03 -9.71 -6.26
CA ARG A 12 0.62 -9.45 -5.98
C ARG A 12 0.17 -8.07 -6.44
N ALA A 13 1.08 -7.24 -6.91
CA ALA A 13 0.76 -5.84 -7.23
C ALA A 13 -0.36 -5.72 -8.28
N ASN A 14 -0.36 -6.53 -9.33
CA ASN A 14 -1.40 -6.48 -10.36
C ASN A 14 -2.76 -6.90 -9.79
N ASP A 15 -2.80 -7.91 -8.94
CA ASP A 15 -4.04 -8.32 -8.30
C ASP A 15 -4.59 -7.23 -7.38
N VAL A 16 -3.69 -6.52 -6.70
CA VAL A 16 -4.07 -5.37 -5.86
C VAL A 16 -4.65 -4.25 -6.72
N LEU A 17 -4.03 -3.94 -7.85
CA LEU A 17 -4.55 -2.92 -8.76
C LEU A 17 -5.97 -3.24 -9.22
N GLU A 18 -6.24 -4.49 -9.60
CA GLU A 18 -7.57 -4.92 -10.00
C GLU A 18 -8.57 -4.83 -8.85
N ALA A 19 -8.17 -5.25 -7.66
CA ALA A 19 -9.04 -5.20 -6.49
C ALA A 19 -9.41 -3.77 -6.09
N LEU A 20 -8.45 -2.86 -6.13
CA LEU A 20 -8.70 -1.44 -5.88
C LEU A 20 -9.66 -0.85 -6.91
N TYR A 21 -9.47 -1.22 -8.18
CA TYR A 21 -10.35 -0.76 -9.25
C TYR A 21 -11.79 -1.23 -9.03
N ARG A 22 -12.00 -2.50 -8.67
CA ARG A 22 -13.32 -3.05 -8.36
C ARG A 22 -13.97 -2.41 -7.15
N ALA A 23 -13.16 -1.99 -6.18
CA ALA A 23 -13.63 -1.29 -4.99
C ALA A 23 -13.87 0.21 -5.24
N GLU A 24 -13.71 0.66 -6.48
CA GLU A 24 -13.86 2.06 -6.89
C GLU A 24 -12.85 2.99 -6.23
N VAL A 25 -11.70 2.46 -5.86
CA VAL A 25 -10.58 3.21 -5.31
C VAL A 25 -9.57 3.45 -6.42
N ARG A 26 -9.49 4.68 -6.92
CA ARG A 26 -8.71 4.99 -8.12
C ARG A 26 -7.58 5.98 -7.92
N GLY A 27 -7.64 6.79 -6.88
CA GLY A 27 -6.61 7.78 -6.59
C GLY A 27 -5.54 7.21 -5.68
N PHE A 28 -4.50 6.64 -6.25
CA PHE A 28 -3.40 6.10 -5.47
C PHE A 28 -2.06 6.31 -6.16
N SER A 29 -1.00 6.22 -5.38
CA SER A 29 0.38 6.17 -5.86
C SER A 29 0.99 4.85 -5.45
N MET A 30 1.92 4.33 -6.24
CA MET A 30 2.64 3.13 -5.89
C MET A 30 4.11 3.26 -6.24
N GLY A 31 4.95 2.58 -5.51
CA GLY A 31 6.38 2.56 -5.74
C GLY A 31 7.00 1.32 -5.13
N ARG A 32 8.25 1.06 -5.50
CA ARG A 32 9.00 -0.05 -4.96
C ARG A 32 9.71 0.38 -3.70
N VAL A 33 9.72 -0.50 -2.70
CA VAL A 33 10.44 -0.31 -1.45
C VAL A 33 11.14 -1.61 -1.09
N GLN A 34 12.14 -1.52 -0.24
CA GLN A 34 12.74 -2.70 0.36
C GLN A 34 12.25 -2.80 1.79
N GLY A 35 11.89 -4.01 2.20
CA GLY A 35 11.37 -4.23 3.53
C GLY A 35 11.68 -5.62 4.06
N HIS A 36 11.52 -5.76 5.37
CA HIS A 36 11.62 -7.02 6.08
C HIS A 36 10.35 -7.20 6.90
N GLY A 37 9.61 -8.27 6.63
CA GLY A 37 8.33 -8.55 7.28
C GLY A 37 8.31 -9.86 8.02
N GLY A 38 9.44 -10.29 8.57
CA GLY A 38 9.52 -11.54 9.30
C GLY A 38 9.85 -12.76 8.45
N GLU A 39 10.19 -12.58 7.17
CA GLU A 39 10.72 -13.66 6.35
C GLU A 39 12.04 -14.18 6.94
N LEU A 40 12.39 -15.42 6.63
CA LEU A 40 13.68 -15.96 7.03
C LEU A 40 14.79 -15.12 6.41
N ASP A 41 15.64 -14.58 7.25
CA ASP A 41 16.76 -13.78 6.80
C ASP A 41 17.77 -14.64 6.07
N ARG A 42 18.34 -14.06 5.03
CA ARG A 42 19.50 -14.60 4.38
C ARG A 42 20.69 -14.32 5.26
N VAL A 43 21.37 -15.39 5.68
CA VAL A 43 22.53 -15.28 6.56
C VAL A 43 23.79 -15.38 5.70
N GLU A 44 24.64 -14.37 5.78
CA GLU A 44 25.91 -14.35 5.07
C GLU A 44 27.05 -14.14 6.08
N THR A 45 28.19 -14.78 5.83
CA THR A 45 29.38 -14.60 6.65
C THR A 45 30.33 -13.61 5.96
N TYR A 46 30.67 -12.56 6.68
CA TYR A 46 31.61 -11.57 6.21
C TYR A 46 32.69 -11.35 7.25
N ARG A 47 33.95 -11.59 6.89
CA ARG A 47 35.11 -11.49 7.80
C ARG A 47 34.91 -12.27 9.10
N GLY A 48 34.34 -13.47 9.02
CA GLY A 48 34.08 -14.29 10.20
C GLY A 48 32.86 -13.84 11.02
N THR A 49 32.15 -12.79 10.61
CA THR A 49 30.93 -12.31 11.27
C THR A 49 29.73 -12.67 10.44
N THR A 50 28.71 -13.24 11.08
CA THR A 50 27.45 -13.54 10.41
C THR A 50 26.60 -12.28 10.31
N VAL A 51 26.20 -11.94 9.09
CA VAL A 51 25.35 -10.78 8.80
C VAL A 51 24.03 -11.28 8.22
N LYS A 52 22.93 -10.80 8.77
CA LYS A 52 21.61 -11.08 8.24
C LYS A 52 21.24 -10.04 7.19
N MET A 53 20.89 -10.54 6.00
CA MET A 53 20.45 -9.71 4.88
C MET A 53 18.96 -9.96 4.67
N GLY A 54 18.14 -9.23 5.41
CA GLY A 54 16.71 -9.49 5.50
C GLY A 54 15.81 -8.60 4.65
N LEU A 55 16.39 -7.80 3.72
CA LEU A 55 15.60 -6.91 2.91
C LEU A 55 15.16 -7.58 1.61
N SER A 56 13.88 -7.52 1.33
CA SER A 56 13.30 -7.97 0.06
C SER A 56 12.51 -6.86 -0.58
N GLU A 57 12.33 -6.94 -1.90
CA GLU A 57 11.54 -5.96 -2.62
C GLU A 57 10.06 -6.12 -2.29
N LYS A 58 9.41 -4.98 -2.09
CA LYS A 58 7.97 -4.88 -1.87
C LYS A 58 7.43 -3.74 -2.73
N VAL A 59 6.12 -3.71 -2.88
CA VAL A 59 5.42 -2.59 -3.52
C VAL A 59 4.61 -1.87 -2.46
N ARG A 60 4.76 -0.56 -2.41
CA ARG A 60 4.05 0.31 -1.49
C ARG A 60 2.96 1.06 -2.23
N PHE A 61 1.73 0.93 -1.78
CA PHE A 61 0.59 1.72 -2.23
C PHE A 61 0.29 2.80 -1.21
N GLU A 62 0.01 4.00 -1.68
CA GLU A 62 -0.43 5.12 -0.84
C GLU A 62 -1.77 5.59 -1.37
N ILE A 63 -2.80 5.52 -0.54
CA ILE A 63 -4.18 5.74 -0.96
C ILE A 63 -4.86 6.66 0.05
N ALA A 64 -5.13 7.90 -0.37
CA ALA A 64 -5.90 8.84 0.45
C ALA A 64 -7.38 8.62 0.15
N VAL A 65 -8.17 8.34 1.19
CA VAL A 65 -9.59 8.03 1.03
C VAL A 65 -10.42 8.75 2.08
N SER A 66 -11.71 8.95 1.76
CA SER A 66 -12.68 9.37 2.75
C SER A 66 -12.93 8.23 3.75
N ASP A 67 -13.48 8.56 4.91
CA ASP A 67 -13.67 7.57 5.97
C ASP A 67 -14.53 6.38 5.52
N ALA A 68 -15.51 6.62 4.65
CA ALA A 68 -16.38 5.56 4.13
C ALA A 68 -15.63 4.53 3.28
N PHE A 69 -14.50 4.91 2.69
CA PHE A 69 -13.71 4.03 1.81
C PHE A 69 -12.54 3.36 2.53
N VAL A 70 -12.33 3.62 3.81
CA VAL A 70 -11.20 3.02 4.55
C VAL A 70 -11.32 1.50 4.57
N GLN A 71 -12.44 0.98 5.05
CA GLN A 71 -12.60 -0.47 5.16
C GLN A 71 -12.63 -1.18 3.81
N PRO A 72 -13.37 -0.67 2.78
CA PRO A 72 -13.28 -1.25 1.45
C PRO A 72 -11.86 -1.31 0.89
N THR A 73 -11.05 -0.28 1.15
CA THR A 73 -9.65 -0.25 0.71
C THR A 73 -8.82 -1.31 1.45
N ILE A 74 -8.99 -1.43 2.76
CA ILE A 74 -8.33 -2.46 3.56
C ILE A 74 -8.70 -3.85 3.05
N ASP A 75 -9.98 -4.10 2.83
CA ASP A 75 -10.47 -5.39 2.36
C ASP A 75 -9.88 -5.75 0.99
N ALA A 76 -9.85 -4.79 0.08
CA ALA A 76 -9.27 -4.99 -1.24
C ALA A 76 -7.78 -5.36 -1.16
N LEU A 77 -7.03 -4.66 -0.31
CA LEU A 77 -5.60 -4.94 -0.10
C LEU A 77 -5.39 -6.31 0.54
N CYS A 78 -6.17 -6.65 1.54
CA CYS A 78 -6.04 -7.94 2.23
C CYS A 78 -6.37 -9.12 1.32
N GLU A 79 -7.48 -9.06 0.62
CA GLU A 79 -7.93 -10.16 -0.24
C GLU A 79 -6.97 -10.40 -1.41
N SER A 80 -6.49 -9.34 -2.02
CA SER A 80 -5.62 -9.44 -3.20
C SER A 80 -4.14 -9.59 -2.87
N GLY A 81 -3.70 -9.08 -1.72
CA GLY A 81 -2.29 -9.12 -1.32
C GLY A 81 -1.89 -10.36 -0.55
N ARG A 82 -2.86 -11.11 -0.05
CA ARG A 82 -2.62 -12.25 0.84
C ARG A 82 -2.10 -13.46 0.08
N THR A 83 -1.03 -14.08 0.61
CA THR A 83 -0.56 -15.40 0.20
C THR A 83 -0.63 -16.41 1.35
N ASP A 84 -0.93 -15.94 2.57
CA ASP A 84 -0.93 -16.68 3.82
C ASP A 84 0.46 -17.13 4.26
N GLU A 85 1.48 -16.54 3.72
CA GLU A 85 2.87 -16.82 4.09
C GLU A 85 3.52 -15.63 4.78
N VAL A 86 4.52 -15.90 5.59
CA VAL A 86 5.36 -14.87 6.19
C VAL A 86 6.03 -14.08 5.06
N GLY A 87 5.96 -12.77 5.13
CA GLY A 87 6.42 -11.89 4.06
C GLY A 87 5.28 -11.14 3.38
N ASP A 88 4.04 -11.54 3.60
CA ASP A 88 2.90 -10.70 3.30
C ASP A 88 3.04 -9.41 4.12
N GLY A 89 2.84 -8.29 3.50
CA GLY A 89 3.09 -7.00 4.11
C GLY A 89 2.05 -6.59 5.14
N LYS A 90 2.01 -5.30 5.37
CA LYS A 90 1.12 -4.69 6.35
C LYS A 90 0.35 -3.54 5.73
N ILE A 91 -0.72 -3.19 6.39
CA ILE A 91 -1.51 -2.01 6.05
C ILE A 91 -1.44 -1.05 7.23
N PHE A 92 -1.15 0.21 6.93
CA PHE A 92 -1.15 1.29 7.91
C PHE A 92 -2.26 2.26 7.56
N VAL A 93 -3.01 2.69 8.55
CA VAL A 93 -4.05 3.71 8.38
C VAL A 93 -3.66 4.93 9.21
N VAL A 94 -3.47 6.05 8.54
CA VAL A 94 -2.98 7.29 9.16
C VAL A 94 -4.02 8.38 8.98
N PRO A 95 -4.39 9.12 10.02
CA PRO A 95 -5.28 10.26 9.86
C PRO A 95 -4.63 11.33 8.99
N LEU A 96 -5.42 11.92 8.09
CA LEU A 96 -5.00 13.04 7.27
C LEU A 96 -5.71 14.31 7.74
N GLU A 97 -4.94 15.33 8.03
CA GLU A 97 -5.51 16.64 8.41
C GLU A 97 -6.06 17.36 7.21
N ARG A 98 -5.33 17.31 6.10
CA ARG A 98 -5.71 18.03 4.87
C ARG A 98 -5.26 17.24 3.64
N VAL A 99 -6.05 17.38 2.59
CA VAL A 99 -5.71 16.91 1.25
C VAL A 99 -6.07 18.02 0.28
N VAL A 100 -5.20 18.31 -0.66
CA VAL A 100 -5.44 19.32 -1.69
C VAL A 100 -5.13 18.71 -3.05
N ARG A 101 -6.09 18.83 -3.98
CA ARG A 101 -5.86 18.42 -5.37
C ARG A 101 -5.11 19.54 -6.09
N ILE A 102 -3.91 19.25 -6.56
CA ILE A 102 -3.05 20.27 -7.16
C ILE A 102 -3.70 20.94 -8.36
N ARG A 103 -4.33 20.15 -9.23
CA ARG A 103 -4.93 20.69 -10.47
C ARG A 103 -6.05 21.70 -10.24
N THR A 104 -6.89 21.46 -9.23
CA THR A 104 -8.13 22.23 -9.04
C THR A 104 -8.10 23.08 -7.78
N GLY A 105 -7.24 22.78 -6.82
CA GLY A 105 -7.27 23.39 -5.50
C GLY A 105 -8.40 22.87 -4.61
N GLU A 106 -9.17 21.89 -5.08
CA GLU A 106 -10.19 21.25 -4.25
C GLU A 106 -9.56 20.63 -3.01
N THR A 107 -10.26 20.67 -1.89
CA THR A 107 -9.72 20.26 -0.61
C THR A 107 -10.53 19.13 0.01
N ASP A 108 -9.84 18.33 0.82
CA ASP A 108 -10.38 17.36 1.74
C ASP A 108 -11.24 16.30 1.02
N ASP A 109 -12.50 16.10 1.38
CA ASP A 109 -13.30 15.02 0.79
C ASP A 109 -13.44 15.15 -0.73
N LEU A 110 -13.51 16.37 -1.26
CA LEU A 110 -13.52 16.57 -2.71
C LEU A 110 -12.21 16.16 -3.35
N ALA A 111 -11.08 16.37 -2.66
CA ALA A 111 -9.78 16.01 -3.18
C ALA A 111 -9.54 14.50 -3.21
N VAL A 112 -10.19 13.73 -2.34
CA VAL A 112 -10.07 12.27 -2.29
C VAL A 112 -11.19 11.55 -3.04
N THR A 113 -12.19 12.27 -3.53
CA THR A 113 -13.27 11.69 -4.34
C THR A 113 -12.79 11.54 -5.78
N PRO A 114 -12.99 10.38 -6.42
CA PRO A 114 -12.61 10.20 -7.81
C PRO A 114 -13.28 11.25 -8.72
N VAL A 115 -12.52 11.73 -9.71
CA VAL A 115 -13.08 12.67 -10.70
C VAL A 115 -14.03 11.89 -11.60
N ALA A 116 -15.25 12.42 -11.74
CA ALA A 116 -16.23 11.81 -12.64
C ALA A 116 -15.72 11.87 -14.07
N LYS A 117 -15.88 10.77 -14.81
CA LYS A 117 -15.60 10.78 -16.25
C LYS A 117 -16.73 11.49 -16.97
N SER A 118 -16.36 12.46 -17.74
CA SER A 118 -17.28 13.13 -18.63
C SER A 118 -17.53 12.30 -19.88
#